data_338b6e9fce7b467adc729c2b038e25fb
#
_entry.id   338b6e9fce7b467adc729c2b038e25fb
#
_cell.length_a   1.000
_cell.length_b   1.000
_cell.length_c   1.000
_cell.angle_alpha   90.00
_cell.angle_beta   90.00
_cell.angle_gamma   90.00
#
_symmetry.space_group_name_H-M   'P 1'
#
loop_
_entity.id
_entity.type
_entity.pdbx_description
1 polymer ?
#
loop_
_entity_poly.entity_id
_entity_poly.type
_entity_poly.pdbx_seq_one_letter_code
_entity_poly.pdbx_strand_id
1 'polypeptide(L)'
;MRIFDPHIHMTSRTTDDYRNMHEAGVRAVVEPAFWLGQPRTGLSSFTDYFDGLIGWERFRASQFGISHNCTIALNPKEANDPRCAEVLDVLPRYLGKDGVVAVGEIGYDSMTRAEDEAFGLQLQLAVEHGLPVLVHTPHRDKKAGTARTLAVVRESGTDPRTVLVDHLNEVTAPMVADSGCWLGFSIYPDTKMDEHRMVAVLKEYGTARILVNSAADWGRSDPLTPYRVGRAMLAAGFTPAEVDTVLWQNPIEFYRRSGHLVLDEAAPAADAVSAAGNSVQRGGS
;
A
#
# COMPACT_ATOMS: atom_id res chain seq x y z
N MET A 1 5.36 -14.24 14.51
CA MET A 1 4.26 -13.64 13.74
C MET A 1 4.86 -13.19 12.42
N ARG A 2 4.28 -13.61 11.29
CA ARG A 2 4.66 -13.11 9.95
C ARG A 2 3.81 -11.90 9.64
N ILE A 3 4.40 -10.90 9.00
CA ILE A 3 3.72 -9.66 8.66
C ILE A 3 3.99 -9.31 7.20
N PHE A 4 2.94 -8.99 6.49
CA PHE A 4 2.96 -8.34 5.20
C PHE A 4 2.34 -6.95 5.38
N ASP A 5 3.14 -5.89 5.29
CA ASP A 5 2.60 -4.52 5.33
C ASP A 5 2.11 -4.14 3.92
N PRO A 6 0.79 -4.06 3.70
CA PRO A 6 0.22 -3.87 2.37
C PRO A 6 0.27 -2.42 1.85
N HIS A 7 0.80 -1.47 2.65
CA HIS A 7 0.96 -0.08 2.26
C HIS A 7 1.98 0.64 3.15
N ILE A 8 3.16 0.90 2.59
CA ILE A 8 4.25 1.62 3.25
C ILE A 8 5.10 2.34 2.19
N HIS A 9 5.74 3.48 2.54
CA HIS A 9 6.56 4.26 1.62
C HIS A 9 8.04 4.13 2.00
N MET A 10 8.67 3.04 1.56
CA MET A 10 10.05 2.68 1.93
C MET A 10 11.11 3.63 1.36
N THR A 11 10.83 4.30 0.24
CA THR A 11 11.68 5.37 -0.31
C THR A 11 11.91 6.53 0.67
N SER A 12 11.02 6.70 1.64
CA SER A 12 11.12 7.71 2.70
C SER A 12 11.74 7.17 4.01
N ARG A 13 12.12 5.89 4.06
CA ARG A 13 12.59 5.21 5.27
C ARG A 13 14.07 4.90 5.23
N THR A 14 14.64 4.69 6.41
CA THR A 14 16.07 4.42 6.58
C THR A 14 16.40 2.92 6.52
N THR A 15 17.68 2.61 6.44
CA THR A 15 18.20 1.24 6.53
C THR A 15 17.85 0.56 7.87
N ASP A 16 17.84 1.33 8.95
CA ASP A 16 17.49 0.80 10.28
C ASP A 16 16.02 0.40 10.35
N ASP A 17 15.13 1.09 9.62
CA ASP A 17 13.73 0.69 9.54
C ASP A 17 13.58 -0.70 8.92
N TYR A 18 14.29 -1.01 7.83
CA TYR A 18 14.28 -2.35 7.23
C TYR A 18 14.72 -3.44 8.23
N ARG A 19 15.79 -3.18 8.99
CA ARG A 19 16.29 -4.11 10.02
C ARG A 19 15.23 -4.32 11.11
N ASN A 20 14.72 -3.24 11.68
CA ASN A 20 13.72 -3.27 12.74
C ASN A 20 12.43 -3.97 12.30
N MET A 21 11.98 -3.72 11.06
CA MET A 21 10.82 -4.39 10.46
C MET A 21 11.06 -5.89 10.31
N HIS A 22 12.23 -6.31 9.79
CA HIS A 22 12.57 -7.72 9.68
C HIS A 22 12.58 -8.43 11.05
N GLU A 23 13.20 -7.80 12.06
CA GLU A 23 13.25 -8.33 13.45
C GLU A 23 11.84 -8.43 14.06
N ALA A 24 10.95 -7.49 13.74
CA ALA A 24 9.54 -7.53 14.17
C ALA A 24 8.69 -8.59 13.43
N GLY A 25 9.22 -9.20 12.38
CA GLY A 25 8.54 -10.24 11.61
C GLY A 25 7.95 -9.81 10.28
N VAL A 26 8.21 -8.59 9.81
CA VAL A 26 7.82 -8.17 8.45
C VAL A 26 8.64 -8.96 7.44
N ARG A 27 7.96 -9.57 6.47
CA ARG A 27 8.58 -10.39 5.40
C ARG A 27 8.21 -9.91 4.01
N ALA A 28 7.16 -9.12 3.89
CA ALA A 28 6.74 -8.54 2.62
C ALA A 28 6.15 -7.15 2.83
N VAL A 29 6.28 -6.30 1.83
CA VAL A 29 5.69 -4.98 1.78
C VAL A 29 5.13 -4.68 0.39
N VAL A 30 4.13 -3.79 0.34
CA VAL A 30 3.74 -3.10 -0.89
C VAL A 30 3.99 -1.61 -0.71
N GLU A 31 4.74 -1.03 -1.64
CA GLU A 31 5.02 0.40 -1.69
C GLU A 31 4.22 1.07 -2.82
N PRO A 32 3.16 1.80 -2.49
CA PRO A 32 2.40 2.53 -3.49
C PRO A 32 3.16 3.72 -4.07
N ALA A 33 2.90 4.00 -5.36
CA ALA A 33 3.38 5.23 -5.97
C ALA A 33 2.88 6.45 -5.20
N PHE A 34 3.79 7.36 -4.85
CA PHE A 34 3.57 8.41 -3.88
C PHE A 34 4.14 9.76 -4.37
N TRP A 35 3.54 10.85 -3.95
CA TRP A 35 3.84 12.19 -4.42
C TRP A 35 5.16 12.82 -3.90
N LEU A 36 5.87 12.19 -3.00
CA LEU A 36 7.19 12.57 -2.45
C LEU A 36 7.30 13.97 -1.79
N GLY A 37 6.20 14.64 -1.50
CA GLY A 37 6.18 15.90 -0.74
C GLY A 37 6.52 17.17 -1.54
N GLN A 38 6.89 17.04 -2.81
CA GLN A 38 7.11 18.20 -3.69
C GLN A 38 6.65 17.88 -5.11
N PRO A 39 6.19 18.88 -5.88
CA PRO A 39 5.72 18.69 -7.24
C PRO A 39 6.82 18.07 -8.14
N ARG A 40 6.44 17.08 -8.92
CA ARG A 40 7.25 16.62 -10.05
C ARG A 40 7.10 17.61 -11.20
N THR A 41 8.17 17.80 -11.97
CA THR A 41 8.22 18.84 -13.00
C THR A 41 8.01 18.33 -14.42
N GLY A 42 7.89 17.02 -14.59
CA GLY A 42 7.69 16.40 -15.89
C GLY A 42 7.73 14.88 -15.84
N LEU A 43 7.44 14.26 -16.97
CA LEU A 43 7.31 12.82 -17.13
C LEU A 43 8.56 12.03 -16.68
N SER A 44 9.77 12.53 -16.96
CA SER A 44 11.02 11.86 -16.59
C SER A 44 11.14 11.62 -15.08
N SER A 45 10.66 12.56 -14.26
CA SER A 45 10.70 12.40 -12.80
C SER A 45 9.76 11.30 -12.28
N PHE A 46 8.70 10.98 -13.01
CA PHE A 46 7.86 9.82 -12.73
C PHE A 46 8.50 8.53 -13.18
N THR A 47 9.05 8.48 -14.38
CA THR A 47 9.69 7.26 -14.91
C THR A 47 10.89 6.85 -14.07
N ASP A 48 11.76 7.80 -13.68
CA ASP A 48 12.87 7.55 -12.77
C ASP A 48 12.41 7.03 -11.41
N TYR A 49 11.30 7.59 -10.88
CA TYR A 49 10.73 7.13 -9.63
C TYR A 49 10.12 5.71 -9.74
N PHE A 50 9.39 5.40 -10.80
CA PHE A 50 8.81 4.08 -11.02
C PHE A 50 9.91 3.02 -11.22
N ASP A 51 10.96 3.33 -11.97
CA ASP A 51 12.12 2.45 -12.13
C ASP A 51 12.85 2.25 -10.79
N GLY A 52 12.92 3.29 -9.95
CA GLY A 52 13.44 3.20 -8.59
C GLY A 52 12.63 2.25 -7.71
N LEU A 53 11.29 2.36 -7.72
CA LEU A 53 10.40 1.46 -6.96
C LEU A 53 10.54 0.00 -7.40
N ILE A 54 10.48 -0.25 -8.70
CA ILE A 54 10.49 -1.60 -9.27
C ILE A 54 11.85 -2.27 -9.14
N GLY A 55 12.94 -1.49 -9.29
CA GLY A 55 14.30 -2.01 -9.28
C GLY A 55 15.02 -1.80 -7.96
N TRP A 56 15.32 -0.56 -7.63
CA TRP A 56 16.23 -0.24 -6.52
C TRP A 56 15.65 -0.55 -5.14
N GLU A 57 14.42 -0.15 -4.86
CA GLU A 57 13.80 -0.43 -3.55
C GLU A 57 13.59 -1.93 -3.34
N ARG A 58 13.21 -2.65 -4.39
CA ARG A 58 13.12 -4.11 -4.36
C ARG A 58 14.46 -4.76 -4.02
N PHE A 59 15.56 -4.32 -4.66
CA PHE A 59 16.91 -4.78 -4.34
C PHE A 59 17.30 -4.42 -2.91
N ARG A 60 17.05 -3.19 -2.48
CA ARG A 60 17.36 -2.70 -1.13
C ARG A 60 16.63 -3.54 -0.06
N ALA A 61 15.34 -3.78 -0.22
CA ALA A 61 14.53 -4.60 0.69
C ALA A 61 15.04 -6.05 0.78
N SER A 62 15.43 -6.66 -0.35
CA SER A 62 15.94 -8.04 -0.39
C SER A 62 17.20 -8.23 0.44
N GLN A 63 18.02 -7.18 0.63
CA GLN A 63 19.21 -7.20 1.47
C GLN A 63 18.85 -7.40 2.97
N PHE A 64 17.59 -7.16 3.34
CA PHE A 64 17.07 -7.33 4.69
C PHE A 64 16.05 -8.47 4.80
N GLY A 65 15.96 -9.34 3.78
CA GLY A 65 15.03 -10.46 3.79
C GLY A 65 13.57 -10.04 3.76
N ILE A 66 13.26 -8.92 3.10
CA ILE A 66 11.91 -8.41 2.89
C ILE A 66 11.59 -8.41 1.39
N SER A 67 10.52 -9.09 1.01
CA SER A 67 10.00 -9.05 -0.36
C SER A 67 9.29 -7.72 -0.58
N HIS A 68 9.81 -6.91 -1.49
CA HIS A 68 9.22 -5.63 -1.85
C HIS A 68 8.44 -5.76 -3.15
N ASN A 69 7.19 -5.33 -3.10
CA ASN A 69 6.31 -5.14 -4.24
C ASN A 69 5.85 -3.68 -4.26
N CYS A 70 5.31 -3.21 -5.36
CA CYS A 70 4.85 -1.84 -5.47
C CYS A 70 3.53 -1.74 -6.24
N THR A 71 2.90 -0.58 -6.16
CA THR A 71 1.82 -0.20 -7.07
C THR A 71 2.22 1.03 -7.85
N ILE A 72 1.73 1.16 -9.08
CA ILE A 72 2.10 2.25 -9.98
C ILE A 72 0.85 3.05 -10.36
N ALA A 73 0.93 4.37 -10.23
CA ALA A 73 -0.20 5.26 -10.53
C ALA A 73 0.24 6.73 -10.62
N LEU A 74 -0.67 7.56 -11.12
CA LEU A 74 -0.72 8.99 -10.86
C LEU A 74 -1.46 9.21 -9.53
N ASN A 75 -0.72 9.63 -8.50
CA ASN A 75 -1.28 9.86 -7.17
C ASN A 75 -2.30 11.03 -7.20
N PRO A 76 -3.43 10.96 -6.44
CA PRO A 76 -4.44 12.02 -6.45
C PRO A 76 -3.89 13.41 -6.10
N LYS A 77 -2.86 13.51 -5.26
CA LYS A 77 -2.21 14.79 -4.97
C LYS A 77 -1.53 15.44 -6.20
N GLU A 78 -1.16 14.64 -7.18
CA GLU A 78 -0.48 15.08 -8.40
C GLU A 78 -1.45 15.25 -9.60
N ALA A 79 -2.63 14.64 -9.52
CA ALA A 79 -3.64 14.67 -10.59
C ALA A 79 -4.13 16.10 -10.93
N ASN A 80 -3.99 17.04 -9.98
CA ASN A 80 -4.36 18.45 -10.17
C ASN A 80 -3.30 19.29 -10.91
N ASP A 81 -2.11 18.72 -11.15
CA ASP A 81 -1.05 19.40 -11.89
C ASP A 81 -1.08 18.96 -13.36
N PRO A 82 -1.41 19.83 -14.31
CA PRO A 82 -1.50 19.47 -15.73
C PRO A 82 -0.15 18.97 -16.30
N ARG A 83 0.98 19.29 -15.68
CA ARG A 83 2.31 18.77 -16.06
C ARG A 83 2.46 17.28 -15.82
N CYS A 84 1.61 16.71 -14.96
CA CYS A 84 1.62 15.29 -14.60
C CYS A 84 0.69 14.44 -15.48
N ALA A 85 -0.18 15.04 -16.30
CA ALA A 85 -1.19 14.33 -17.07
C ALA A 85 -0.58 13.27 -18.03
N GLU A 86 0.57 13.57 -18.65
CA GLU A 86 1.26 12.66 -19.59
C GLU A 86 1.69 11.33 -18.94
N VAL A 87 1.72 11.27 -17.61
CA VAL A 87 2.11 10.03 -16.91
C VAL A 87 1.12 8.90 -17.17
N LEU A 88 -0.17 9.22 -17.36
CA LEU A 88 -1.21 8.23 -17.64
C LEU A 88 -0.92 7.42 -18.91
N ASP A 89 -0.30 8.05 -19.92
CA ASP A 89 0.05 7.40 -21.21
C ASP A 89 1.22 6.40 -21.06
N VAL A 90 2.02 6.53 -20.02
CA VAL A 90 3.17 5.64 -19.80
C VAL A 90 2.94 4.56 -18.77
N LEU A 91 1.90 4.67 -17.93
CA LEU A 91 1.58 3.66 -16.91
C LEU A 91 1.53 2.24 -17.49
N PRO A 92 0.93 1.97 -18.67
CA PRO A 92 0.86 0.61 -19.24
C PRO A 92 2.23 -0.08 -19.38
N ARG A 93 3.32 0.68 -19.54
CA ARG A 93 4.69 0.13 -19.65
C ARG A 93 5.18 -0.51 -18.36
N TYR A 94 4.60 -0.13 -17.23
CA TYR A 94 5.00 -0.57 -15.90
C TYR A 94 4.06 -1.63 -15.33
N LEU A 95 2.77 -1.58 -15.69
CA LEU A 95 1.73 -2.40 -15.06
C LEU A 95 1.90 -3.91 -15.25
N GLY A 96 2.62 -4.35 -16.29
CA GLY A 96 2.92 -5.77 -16.54
C GLY A 96 4.24 -6.27 -15.94
N LYS A 97 4.94 -5.47 -15.11
CA LYS A 97 6.24 -5.86 -14.54
C LYS A 97 6.06 -6.68 -13.26
N ASP A 98 6.96 -7.65 -13.04
CA ASP A 98 7.02 -8.42 -11.80
C ASP A 98 7.17 -7.50 -10.58
N GLY A 99 6.36 -7.76 -9.55
CA GLY A 99 6.32 -6.96 -8.33
C GLY A 99 5.44 -5.70 -8.44
N VAL A 100 4.87 -5.38 -9.61
CA VAL A 100 3.81 -4.37 -9.73
C VAL A 100 2.47 -5.07 -9.50
N VAL A 101 1.91 -4.91 -8.31
CA VAL A 101 0.80 -5.76 -7.83
C VAL A 101 -0.57 -5.09 -7.85
N ALA A 102 -0.63 -3.80 -8.17
CA ALA A 102 -1.88 -3.06 -8.30
C ALA A 102 -1.67 -1.74 -9.04
N VAL A 103 -2.77 -1.11 -9.45
CA VAL A 103 -2.80 0.32 -9.78
C VAL A 103 -3.11 1.11 -8.51
N GLY A 104 -2.24 2.01 -8.11
CA GLY A 104 -2.42 2.79 -6.85
C GLY A 104 -1.16 3.60 -6.43
N GLU A 105 -1.33 4.58 -5.60
CA GLU A 105 -2.60 5.09 -5.03
C GLU A 105 -3.35 5.94 -6.04
N ILE A 106 -4.63 5.63 -6.24
CA ILE A 106 -5.56 6.47 -7.02
C ILE A 106 -6.72 6.90 -6.12
N GLY A 107 -7.58 7.79 -6.57
CA GLY A 107 -8.75 8.24 -5.80
C GLY A 107 -8.71 9.72 -5.52
N TYR A 108 -8.91 10.15 -4.24
CA TYR A 108 -9.14 11.54 -3.90
C TYR A 108 -8.24 12.05 -2.79
N ASP A 109 -7.72 13.28 -2.96
CA ASP A 109 -7.12 14.11 -1.92
C ASP A 109 -8.00 15.37 -1.66
N SER A 110 -8.42 16.06 -2.70
CA SER A 110 -9.14 17.34 -2.65
C SER A 110 -10.51 17.30 -3.30
N MET A 111 -10.96 16.17 -3.82
CA MET A 111 -12.26 15.96 -4.46
C MET A 111 -12.48 16.82 -5.70
N THR A 112 -11.43 17.03 -6.50
CA THR A 112 -11.50 17.85 -7.70
C THR A 112 -11.96 17.07 -8.93
N ARG A 113 -12.35 17.78 -9.98
CA ARG A 113 -12.68 17.17 -11.27
C ARG A 113 -11.47 16.46 -11.90
N ALA A 114 -10.27 17.01 -11.79
CA ALA A 114 -9.06 16.39 -12.32
C ALA A 114 -8.75 15.05 -11.62
N GLU A 115 -8.95 14.99 -10.31
CA GLU A 115 -8.85 13.73 -9.56
C GLU A 115 -9.92 12.72 -10.00
N ASP A 116 -11.15 13.16 -10.23
CA ASP A 116 -12.26 12.30 -10.68
C ASP A 116 -11.95 11.70 -12.07
N GLU A 117 -11.47 12.51 -13.01
CA GLU A 117 -11.06 12.07 -14.35
C GLU A 117 -9.86 11.10 -14.30
N ALA A 118 -8.82 11.45 -13.55
CA ALA A 118 -7.64 10.59 -13.38
C ALA A 118 -7.99 9.26 -12.68
N PHE A 119 -8.90 9.29 -11.71
CA PHE A 119 -9.36 8.08 -11.02
C PHE A 119 -10.09 7.14 -11.99
N GLY A 120 -11.04 7.66 -12.76
CA GLY A 120 -11.78 6.87 -13.74
C GLY A 120 -10.89 6.23 -14.80
N LEU A 121 -9.93 6.98 -15.36
CA LEU A 121 -8.96 6.45 -16.34
C LEU A 121 -8.08 5.35 -15.76
N GLN A 122 -7.63 5.49 -14.54
CA GLN A 122 -6.76 4.50 -13.89
C GLN A 122 -7.53 3.26 -13.44
N LEU A 123 -8.81 3.37 -13.09
CA LEU A 123 -9.69 2.19 -12.91
C LEU A 123 -9.81 1.40 -14.22
N GLN A 124 -9.98 2.09 -15.35
CA GLN A 124 -10.03 1.43 -16.66
C GLN A 124 -8.73 0.71 -16.97
N LEU A 125 -7.58 1.35 -16.76
CA LEU A 125 -6.25 0.73 -16.93
C LEU A 125 -6.09 -0.51 -16.05
N ALA A 126 -6.55 -0.47 -14.80
CA ALA A 126 -6.50 -1.63 -13.91
C ALA A 126 -7.31 -2.80 -14.45
N VAL A 127 -8.52 -2.55 -14.97
CA VAL A 127 -9.36 -3.59 -15.60
C VAL A 127 -8.69 -4.16 -16.84
N GLU A 128 -8.15 -3.30 -17.72
CA GLU A 128 -7.47 -3.71 -18.95
C GLU A 128 -6.23 -4.60 -18.69
N HIS A 129 -5.52 -4.33 -17.59
CA HIS A 129 -4.33 -5.09 -17.20
C HIS A 129 -4.62 -6.22 -16.19
N GLY A 130 -5.87 -6.43 -15.78
CA GLY A 130 -6.25 -7.46 -14.81
C GLY A 130 -5.68 -7.25 -13.41
N LEU A 131 -5.38 -6.00 -13.04
CA LEU A 131 -4.77 -5.63 -11.77
C LEU A 131 -5.82 -5.23 -10.73
N PRO A 132 -5.60 -5.53 -9.45
CA PRO A 132 -6.35 -4.90 -8.37
C PRO A 132 -6.00 -3.41 -8.25
N VAL A 133 -6.78 -2.70 -7.43
CA VAL A 133 -6.69 -1.26 -7.26
C VAL A 133 -6.54 -0.88 -5.79
N LEU A 134 -5.59 0.00 -5.48
CA LEU A 134 -5.44 0.61 -4.17
C LEU A 134 -5.94 2.06 -4.21
N VAL A 135 -7.01 2.34 -3.46
CA VAL A 135 -7.69 3.65 -3.48
C VAL A 135 -7.40 4.44 -2.22
N HIS A 136 -6.83 5.62 -2.41
CA HIS A 136 -6.64 6.64 -1.38
C HIS A 136 -7.96 7.38 -1.11
N THR A 137 -8.36 7.49 0.16
CA THR A 137 -9.49 8.32 0.59
C THR A 137 -9.00 9.60 1.26
N PRO A 138 -9.64 10.76 1.01
CA PRO A 138 -9.13 12.05 1.46
C PRO A 138 -9.14 12.17 2.99
N HIS A 139 -8.22 12.98 3.54
CA HIS A 139 -8.22 13.31 4.96
C HIS A 139 -9.37 14.24 5.34
N ARG A 140 -9.64 15.24 4.48
CA ARG A 140 -10.77 16.14 4.63
C ARG A 140 -12.00 15.50 4.03
N ASP A 141 -13.16 15.77 4.60
CA ASP A 141 -14.46 15.25 4.11
C ASP A 141 -14.44 13.73 3.81
N LYS A 142 -13.75 12.99 4.69
CA LYS A 142 -13.49 11.55 4.51
C LYS A 142 -14.75 10.76 4.16
N LYS A 143 -15.88 11.09 4.81
CA LYS A 143 -17.18 10.43 4.52
C LYS A 143 -17.67 10.71 3.10
N ALA A 144 -17.63 11.96 2.65
CA ALA A 144 -18.02 12.34 1.29
C ALA A 144 -17.06 11.72 0.25
N GLY A 145 -15.74 11.74 0.54
CA GLY A 145 -14.74 11.11 -0.33
C GLY A 145 -14.93 9.60 -0.45
N THR A 146 -15.20 8.90 0.64
CA THR A 146 -15.49 7.46 0.61
C THR A 146 -16.77 7.18 -0.18
N ALA A 147 -17.82 7.99 0.00
CA ALA A 147 -19.07 7.85 -0.75
C ALA A 147 -18.85 8.04 -2.27
N ARG A 148 -18.07 9.07 -2.66
CA ARG A 148 -17.74 9.30 -4.07
C ARG A 148 -16.86 8.17 -4.63
N THR A 149 -15.87 7.70 -3.88
CA THR A 149 -15.06 6.53 -4.26
C THR A 149 -15.96 5.33 -4.63
N LEU A 150 -16.89 4.98 -3.75
CA LEU A 150 -17.80 3.86 -4.00
C LEU A 150 -18.73 4.11 -5.19
N ALA A 151 -19.13 5.36 -5.42
CA ALA A 151 -19.91 5.75 -6.60
C ALA A 151 -19.11 5.54 -7.89
N VAL A 152 -17.86 6.02 -7.94
CA VAL A 152 -16.99 5.88 -9.11
C VAL A 152 -16.71 4.41 -9.42
N VAL A 153 -16.43 3.59 -8.40
CA VAL A 153 -16.24 2.14 -8.57
C VAL A 153 -17.48 1.49 -9.19
N ARG A 154 -18.68 1.86 -8.75
CA ARG A 154 -19.93 1.36 -9.36
C ARG A 154 -20.14 1.88 -10.79
N GLU A 155 -19.91 3.16 -11.02
CA GLU A 155 -20.08 3.83 -12.32
C GLU A 155 -19.12 3.26 -13.36
N SER A 156 -17.90 2.90 -12.98
CA SER A 156 -16.90 2.30 -13.86
C SER A 156 -17.17 0.81 -14.20
N GLY A 157 -18.05 0.14 -13.45
CA GLY A 157 -18.27 -1.29 -13.58
C GLY A 157 -17.11 -2.18 -13.09
N THR A 158 -16.14 -1.61 -12.38
CA THR A 158 -15.03 -2.36 -11.78
C THR A 158 -15.55 -3.35 -10.74
N ASP A 159 -15.04 -4.60 -10.78
CA ASP A 159 -15.38 -5.61 -9.77
C ASP A 159 -14.93 -5.12 -8.38
N PRO A 160 -15.84 -4.87 -7.44
CA PRO A 160 -15.47 -4.35 -6.12
C PRO A 160 -14.52 -5.28 -5.36
N ARG A 161 -14.52 -6.58 -5.66
CA ARG A 161 -13.59 -7.55 -5.03
C ARG A 161 -12.12 -7.31 -5.41
N THR A 162 -11.85 -6.52 -6.45
CA THR A 162 -10.50 -6.12 -6.86
C THR A 162 -10.10 -4.75 -6.35
N VAL A 163 -10.93 -4.10 -5.55
CA VAL A 163 -10.72 -2.73 -5.05
C VAL A 163 -10.46 -2.75 -3.55
N LEU A 164 -9.33 -2.20 -3.13
CA LEU A 164 -9.00 -1.89 -1.74
C LEU A 164 -9.25 -0.41 -1.49
N VAL A 165 -10.21 -0.09 -0.63
CA VAL A 165 -10.47 1.27 -0.17
C VAL A 165 -9.67 1.51 1.09
N ASP A 166 -8.62 2.32 1.01
CA ASP A 166 -7.68 2.49 2.10
C ASP A 166 -7.91 3.78 2.92
N HIS A 167 -7.21 3.86 4.05
CA HIS A 167 -7.29 4.93 5.04
C HIS A 167 -8.68 5.07 5.68
N LEU A 168 -9.41 3.98 5.81
CA LEU A 168 -10.71 3.96 6.50
C LEU A 168 -10.56 4.21 8.00
N ASN A 169 -11.68 4.52 8.62
CA ASN A 169 -11.86 4.61 10.07
C ASN A 169 -13.26 4.12 10.45
N GLU A 170 -13.62 4.19 11.73
CA GLU A 170 -14.91 3.72 12.26
C GLU A 170 -16.13 4.37 11.59
N VAL A 171 -15.97 5.61 11.10
CA VAL A 171 -17.06 6.34 10.43
C VAL A 171 -17.28 5.85 9.00
N THR A 172 -16.20 5.42 8.33
CA THR A 172 -16.22 5.06 6.90
C THR A 172 -16.23 3.55 6.66
N ALA A 173 -15.79 2.74 7.63
CA ALA A 173 -15.87 1.28 7.55
C ALA A 173 -17.28 0.74 7.22
N PRO A 174 -18.37 1.22 7.87
CA PRO A 174 -19.72 0.77 7.54
C PRO A 174 -20.11 0.99 6.08
N MET A 175 -19.60 2.06 5.47
CA MET A 175 -19.94 2.40 4.07
C MET A 175 -19.32 1.41 3.07
N VAL A 176 -18.18 0.83 3.43
CA VAL A 176 -17.41 -0.07 2.57
C VAL A 176 -17.73 -1.54 2.84
N ALA A 177 -18.11 -1.89 4.07
CA ALA A 177 -18.31 -3.27 4.51
C ALA A 177 -19.25 -4.08 3.59
N ASP A 178 -20.35 -3.47 3.14
CA ASP A 178 -21.36 -4.10 2.29
C ASP A 178 -21.14 -3.86 0.79
N SER A 179 -20.10 -3.12 0.41
CA SER A 179 -19.83 -2.76 -0.99
C SER A 179 -19.23 -3.90 -1.82
N GLY A 180 -18.66 -4.91 -1.16
CA GLY A 180 -17.85 -5.95 -1.78
C GLY A 180 -16.36 -5.59 -1.91
N CYS A 181 -15.96 -4.33 -1.70
CA CYS A 181 -14.56 -3.90 -1.66
C CYS A 181 -13.82 -4.47 -0.44
N TRP A 182 -12.49 -4.41 -0.49
CA TRP A 182 -11.62 -4.66 0.64
C TRP A 182 -11.49 -3.39 1.50
N LEU A 183 -11.36 -3.58 2.81
CA LEU A 183 -11.24 -2.49 3.76
C LEU A 183 -9.77 -2.33 4.17
N GLY A 184 -9.19 -1.15 3.92
CA GLY A 184 -7.83 -0.80 4.30
C GLY A 184 -7.81 0.17 5.48
N PHE A 185 -6.97 -0.11 6.46
CA PHE A 185 -6.79 0.71 7.66
C PHE A 185 -5.33 1.01 7.90
N SER A 186 -5.02 2.30 7.93
CA SER A 186 -3.67 2.77 8.23
C SER A 186 -3.53 3.11 9.71
N ILE A 187 -2.57 2.48 10.34
CA ILE A 187 -2.21 2.76 11.74
C ILE A 187 -1.14 3.83 11.74
N TYR A 188 -1.57 5.06 11.84
CA TYR A 188 -0.71 6.23 11.72
C TYR A 188 -1.01 7.18 12.89
N PRO A 189 -0.07 7.35 13.83
CA PRO A 189 -0.27 8.16 15.01
C PRO A 189 -0.73 9.58 14.69
N ASP A 190 -1.52 10.16 15.58
CA ASP A 190 -2.04 11.53 15.55
C ASP A 190 -3.05 11.86 14.44
N THR A 191 -3.03 11.18 13.28
CA THR A 191 -3.84 11.61 12.13
C THR A 191 -4.81 10.57 11.58
N LYS A 192 -4.59 9.27 11.82
CA LYS A 192 -5.46 8.20 11.32
C LYS A 192 -5.96 7.32 12.48
N MET A 193 -5.60 6.04 12.49
CA MET A 193 -6.02 5.10 13.52
C MET A 193 -4.86 4.67 14.42
N ASP A 194 -5.17 4.22 15.62
CA ASP A 194 -4.27 3.49 16.50
C ASP A 194 -4.65 2.01 16.59
N GLU A 195 -3.81 1.21 17.25
CA GLU A 195 -3.98 -0.23 17.38
C GLU A 195 -5.22 -0.64 18.20
N HIS A 196 -5.63 0.17 19.17
CA HIS A 196 -6.81 -0.13 20.00
C HIS A 196 -8.11 0.09 19.22
N ARG A 197 -8.18 1.17 18.46
CA ARG A 197 -9.29 1.46 17.55
C ARG A 197 -9.39 0.39 16.47
N MET A 198 -8.24 -0.06 15.93
CA MET A 198 -8.20 -1.15 14.95
C MET A 198 -8.75 -2.45 15.53
N VAL A 199 -8.38 -2.81 16.76
CA VAL A 199 -8.92 -3.98 17.46
C VAL A 199 -10.44 -3.89 17.61
N ALA A 200 -10.99 -2.71 17.92
CA ALA A 200 -12.43 -2.51 17.99
C ALA A 200 -13.14 -2.75 16.63
N VAL A 201 -12.55 -2.23 15.55
CA VAL A 201 -13.04 -2.49 14.18
C VAL A 201 -13.02 -3.99 13.85
N LEU A 202 -11.93 -4.69 14.18
CA LEU A 202 -11.83 -6.13 13.94
C LEU A 202 -12.84 -6.95 14.75
N LYS A 203 -13.20 -6.50 15.95
CA LYS A 203 -14.27 -7.13 16.75
C LYS A 203 -15.65 -6.92 16.14
N GLU A 204 -15.89 -5.80 15.50
CA GLU A 204 -17.18 -5.45 14.90
C GLU A 204 -17.37 -6.10 13.52
N TYR A 205 -16.34 -6.04 12.65
CA TYR A 205 -16.45 -6.47 11.24
C TYR A 205 -15.81 -7.84 10.97
N GLY A 206 -15.12 -8.45 11.95
CA GLY A 206 -14.35 -9.68 11.76
C GLY A 206 -13.00 -9.41 11.10
N THR A 207 -12.35 -10.49 10.65
CA THR A 207 -11.00 -10.43 10.09
C THR A 207 -10.94 -10.57 8.57
N ALA A 208 -12.04 -10.96 7.93
CA ALA A 208 -12.08 -11.23 6.49
C ALA A 208 -12.06 -9.94 5.66
N ARG A 209 -11.24 -9.90 4.60
CA ARG A 209 -11.12 -8.77 3.67
C ARG A 209 -10.71 -7.44 4.32
N ILE A 210 -10.01 -7.51 5.44
CA ILE A 210 -9.43 -6.35 6.12
C ILE A 210 -7.92 -6.38 5.96
N LEU A 211 -7.34 -5.28 5.48
CA LEU A 211 -5.91 -5.05 5.41
C LEU A 211 -5.51 -3.96 6.42
N VAL A 212 -4.46 -4.24 7.19
CA VAL A 212 -3.89 -3.31 8.15
C VAL A 212 -2.50 -2.94 7.71
N ASN A 213 -2.22 -1.64 7.59
CA ASN A 213 -0.95 -1.14 7.10
C ASN A 213 -0.39 -0.02 7.99
N SER A 214 0.89 0.28 7.82
CA SER A 214 1.52 1.39 8.51
C SER A 214 1.30 2.72 7.79
N ALA A 215 1.18 2.71 6.47
CA ALA A 215 1.30 3.87 5.60
C ALA A 215 2.51 4.76 6.00
N ALA A 216 3.56 4.13 6.54
CA ALA A 216 4.70 4.88 7.09
C ALA A 216 5.46 5.57 5.96
N ASP A 217 5.65 6.88 6.14
CA ASP A 217 6.30 7.79 5.20
C ASP A 217 7.34 8.64 5.94
N TRP A 218 7.72 9.81 5.42
CA TRP A 218 8.63 10.75 6.08
C TRP A 218 8.00 11.51 7.27
N GLY A 219 6.69 11.39 7.49
CA GLY A 219 5.98 12.03 8.59
C GLY A 219 6.23 11.34 9.94
N ARG A 220 5.47 11.75 10.95
CA ARG A 220 5.47 11.09 12.26
C ARG A 220 4.76 9.74 12.19
N SER A 221 5.39 8.81 11.50
CA SER A 221 4.87 7.47 11.25
C SER A 221 5.83 6.42 11.82
N ASP A 222 5.31 5.21 11.98
CA ASP A 222 6.08 4.11 12.53
C ASP A 222 5.83 2.83 11.72
N PRO A 223 6.84 2.27 11.05
CA PRO A 223 6.72 1.06 10.23
C PRO A 223 6.42 -0.20 11.07
N LEU A 224 6.50 -0.12 12.40
CA LEU A 224 6.22 -1.25 13.30
C LEU A 224 4.76 -1.29 13.77
N THR A 225 3.89 -0.40 13.26
CA THR A 225 2.48 -0.39 13.67
C THR A 225 1.72 -1.68 13.35
N PRO A 226 1.92 -2.39 12.20
CA PRO A 226 1.28 -3.68 11.99
C PRO A 226 1.69 -4.73 13.04
N TYR A 227 2.95 -4.72 13.49
CA TYR A 227 3.39 -5.58 14.59
C TYR A 227 2.66 -5.26 15.90
N ARG A 228 2.49 -3.96 16.22
CA ARG A 228 1.75 -3.55 17.42
C ARG A 228 0.28 -3.94 17.35
N VAL A 229 -0.36 -3.81 16.18
CA VAL A 229 -1.73 -4.31 15.97
C VAL A 229 -1.82 -5.80 16.25
N GLY A 230 -0.92 -6.62 15.73
CA GLY A 230 -0.90 -8.05 16.00
C GLY A 230 -0.75 -8.37 17.49
N ARG A 231 0.07 -7.61 18.22
CA ARG A 231 0.20 -7.73 19.69
C ARG A 231 -1.08 -7.33 20.42
N ALA A 232 -1.72 -6.24 19.98
CA ALA A 232 -3.00 -5.77 20.55
C ALA A 232 -4.14 -6.76 20.28
N MET A 233 -4.19 -7.36 19.09
CA MET A 233 -5.15 -8.42 18.75
C MET A 233 -5.01 -9.61 19.70
N LEU A 234 -3.79 -10.14 19.89
CA LEU A 234 -3.55 -11.25 20.81
C LEU A 234 -3.96 -10.90 22.26
N ALA A 235 -3.60 -9.70 22.72
CA ALA A 235 -4.00 -9.22 24.05
C ALA A 235 -5.53 -9.05 24.20
N ALA A 236 -6.24 -8.78 23.10
CA ALA A 236 -7.70 -8.65 23.07
C ALA A 236 -8.44 -9.98 22.88
N GLY A 237 -7.72 -11.11 22.81
CA GLY A 237 -8.29 -12.45 22.76
C GLY A 237 -8.43 -13.05 21.35
N PHE A 238 -7.93 -12.38 20.31
CA PHE A 238 -7.85 -12.99 18.97
C PHE A 238 -6.86 -14.16 18.98
N THR A 239 -7.17 -15.18 18.22
CA THR A 239 -6.28 -16.34 18.04
C THR A 239 -5.08 -16.00 17.15
N PRO A 240 -3.96 -16.72 17.24
CA PRO A 240 -2.84 -16.56 16.30
C PRO A 240 -3.24 -16.73 14.83
N ALA A 241 -4.25 -17.56 14.53
CA ALA A 241 -4.77 -17.75 13.18
C ALA A 241 -5.49 -16.51 12.65
N GLU A 242 -6.28 -15.83 13.49
CA GLU A 242 -6.94 -14.57 13.12
C GLU A 242 -5.91 -13.45 12.90
N VAL A 243 -4.87 -13.39 13.71
CA VAL A 243 -3.75 -12.46 13.50
C VAL A 243 -3.03 -12.75 12.18
N ASP A 244 -2.74 -14.02 11.87
CA ASP A 244 -2.13 -14.42 10.57
C ASP A 244 -3.07 -14.07 9.40
N THR A 245 -4.38 -14.23 9.57
CA THR A 245 -5.37 -13.82 8.55
C THR A 245 -5.21 -12.34 8.20
N VAL A 246 -5.23 -11.45 9.18
CA VAL A 246 -5.20 -10.00 8.97
C VAL A 246 -3.83 -9.52 8.46
N LEU A 247 -2.75 -10.01 9.07
CA LEU A 247 -1.41 -9.47 8.83
C LEU A 247 -0.62 -10.19 7.74
N TRP A 248 -1.13 -11.34 7.23
CA TRP A 248 -0.41 -12.12 6.23
C TRP A 248 -1.30 -12.64 5.11
N GLN A 249 -2.41 -13.36 5.43
CA GLN A 249 -3.20 -14.03 4.41
C GLN A 249 -4.01 -13.06 3.56
N ASN A 250 -4.67 -12.09 4.18
CA ASN A 250 -5.48 -11.09 3.48
C ASN A 250 -4.65 -10.26 2.48
N PRO A 251 -3.49 -9.68 2.83
CA PRO A 251 -2.62 -9.02 1.85
C PRO A 251 -2.24 -9.92 0.68
N ILE A 252 -1.87 -11.17 0.95
CA ILE A 252 -1.55 -12.15 -0.09
C ILE A 252 -2.77 -12.39 -0.98
N GLU A 253 -3.94 -12.67 -0.41
CA GLU A 253 -5.17 -12.94 -1.16
C GLU A 253 -5.52 -11.77 -2.08
N PHE A 254 -5.40 -10.55 -1.58
CA PHE A 254 -5.69 -9.35 -2.36
C PHE A 254 -4.70 -9.16 -3.52
N TYR A 255 -3.41 -9.08 -3.23
CA TYR A 255 -2.39 -8.73 -4.22
C TYR A 255 -2.00 -9.87 -5.18
N ARG A 256 -2.22 -11.14 -4.79
CA ARG A 256 -2.00 -12.29 -5.69
C ARG A 256 -2.87 -12.25 -6.94
N ARG A 257 -3.99 -11.53 -6.90
CA ARG A 257 -4.89 -11.34 -8.06
C ARG A 257 -4.19 -10.69 -9.25
N SER A 258 -3.13 -9.93 -9.01
CA SER A 258 -2.31 -9.34 -10.08
C SER A 258 -1.58 -10.36 -10.95
N GLY A 259 -1.28 -11.54 -10.42
CA GLY A 259 -0.35 -12.49 -11.06
C GLY A 259 1.13 -12.10 -10.92
N HIS A 260 1.43 -10.92 -10.36
CA HIS A 260 2.79 -10.34 -10.30
C HIS A 260 3.35 -10.28 -8.88
N LEU A 261 2.63 -10.78 -7.86
CA LEU A 261 3.10 -10.79 -6.48
C LEU A 261 4.35 -11.65 -6.33
N VAL A 262 5.43 -11.05 -5.87
CA VAL A 262 6.68 -11.73 -5.58
C VAL A 262 6.84 -11.86 -4.06
N LEU A 263 6.90 -13.10 -3.60
CA LEU A 263 7.23 -13.45 -2.22
C LEU A 263 8.46 -14.35 -2.25
N ASP A 264 9.56 -13.89 -1.69
CA ASP A 264 10.75 -14.70 -1.52
C ASP A 264 10.64 -15.47 -0.20
N GLU A 265 10.24 -16.75 -0.28
CA GLU A 265 10.13 -17.62 0.90
C GLU A 265 11.49 -18.04 1.44
N ALA A 266 12.54 -17.87 0.64
CA ALA A 266 13.93 -18.21 0.99
C ALA A 266 14.73 -16.99 1.48
N ALA A 267 14.06 -15.93 1.96
CA ALA A 267 14.73 -14.75 2.48
C ALA A 267 15.78 -15.16 3.55
N PRO A 268 17.04 -14.68 3.45
CA PRO A 268 18.10 -15.07 4.35
C PRO A 268 17.75 -14.74 5.81
N ALA A 269 18.27 -15.54 6.74
CA ALA A 269 18.15 -15.23 8.16
C ALA A 269 18.75 -13.84 8.46
N ALA A 270 18.23 -13.16 9.48
CA ALA A 270 18.68 -11.81 9.86
C ALA A 270 20.21 -11.70 10.00
N ASP A 271 20.87 -12.74 10.51
CA ASP A 271 22.33 -12.79 10.64
C ASP A 271 23.06 -12.80 9.30
N ALA A 272 22.51 -13.45 8.29
CA ALA A 272 23.08 -13.44 6.93
C ALA A 272 22.91 -12.10 6.25
N VAL A 273 21.82 -11.39 6.52
CA VAL A 273 21.56 -10.03 6.03
C VAL A 273 22.56 -9.03 6.61
N SER A 274 22.84 -9.14 7.93
CA SER A 274 23.84 -8.28 8.60
C SER A 274 25.24 -8.46 8.02
N ALA A 275 25.61 -9.65 7.56
CA ALA A 275 26.92 -9.96 6.99
C ALA A 275 27.05 -9.55 5.51
N ALA A 276 25.95 -9.31 4.81
CA ALA A 276 25.95 -9.04 3.37
C ALA A 276 26.54 -7.66 3.00
N GLY A 277 26.57 -6.73 3.95
CA GLY A 277 27.00 -5.33 3.71
C GLY A 277 26.10 -4.62 2.69
N ASN A 278 26.19 -3.32 2.64
CA ASN A 278 25.46 -2.55 1.65
C ASN A 278 26.19 -2.61 0.28
N SER A 279 25.43 -2.53 -0.81
CA SER A 279 25.94 -2.64 -2.18
C SER A 279 26.99 -1.59 -2.54
N VAL A 280 26.99 -0.44 -1.88
CA VAL A 280 27.97 0.64 -2.06
C VAL A 280 29.36 0.22 -1.55
N GLN A 281 29.42 -0.65 -0.55
CA GLN A 281 30.69 -1.17 -0.02
C GLN A 281 31.31 -2.27 -0.90
N ARG A 282 30.55 -2.87 -1.81
CA ARG A 282 31.05 -3.91 -2.72
C ARG A 282 31.72 -3.36 -3.97
N GLY A 283 31.56 -2.09 -4.27
CA GLY A 283 32.17 -1.42 -5.41
C GLY A 283 33.62 -0.94 -5.19
N GLY A 284 34.23 -1.29 -4.08
CA GLY A 284 35.58 -0.86 -3.67
C GLY A 284 36.64 -1.96 -3.66
N SER A 285 36.53 -2.99 -4.51
CA SER A 285 37.56 -4.00 -4.69
C SER A 285 37.93 -4.18 -6.13
#